data_fd9c2426be7d397c25044a8710ac3fd7
#
_entry.id   fd9c2426be7d397c25044a8710ac3fd7
#
_cell.length_a   1.000
_cell.length_b   1.000
_cell.length_c   1.000
_cell.angle_alpha   90.00
_cell.angle_beta   90.00
_cell.angle_gamma   90.00
#
_symmetry.space_group_name_H-M   'P 1'
#
loop_
_entity.id
_entity.type
_entity.pdbx_description
1 polymer ?
#
loop_
_entity_poly.entity_id
_entity_poly.type
_entity_poly.pdbx_seq_one_letter_code
_entity_poly.pdbx_strand_id
1 'polypeptide(L)'
;MSPALEHIIGLRSIFGLRSPVHTFTRLLNPLAAKHTIDGVFHPAYGPLHQQTAILLKHPRSLTIRGDGGEAEVRPDSECELQWVDEQTCHTQIWQRHLIKRDTQEQILDPQRLRLLWQGKQDDVYGEAAVISTLASCLVLLDKAKEQPEAIELATKWWQNRNKQLM
;
A
#
# COMPACT_ATOMS: atom_id res chain seq x y z
N MET A 1 11.92 -14.05 11.13
CA MET A 1 12.92 -13.27 10.32
C MET A 1 14.28 -13.86 10.58
N SER A 2 15.23 -13.81 9.63
CA SER A 2 16.61 -14.25 9.87
C SER A 2 17.25 -13.31 10.90
N PRO A 3 17.94 -13.83 11.95
CA PRO A 3 18.61 -12.99 12.95
C PRO A 3 19.63 -12.02 12.34
N ALA A 4 20.30 -12.42 11.25
CA ALA A 4 21.21 -11.54 10.53
C ALA A 4 20.51 -10.35 9.88
N LEU A 5 19.35 -10.55 9.29
CA LEU A 5 18.54 -9.46 8.72
C LEU A 5 18.01 -8.51 9.80
N GLU A 6 17.56 -9.04 10.91
CA GLU A 6 17.10 -8.26 12.06
C GLU A 6 18.22 -7.37 12.59
N HIS A 7 19.42 -7.92 12.75
CA HIS A 7 20.61 -7.17 13.17
C HIS A 7 20.92 -6.02 12.21
N ILE A 8 20.99 -6.29 10.89
CA ILE A 8 21.31 -5.25 9.89
C ILE A 8 20.23 -4.15 9.84
N ILE A 9 18.96 -4.53 9.96
CA ILE A 9 17.85 -3.56 10.02
C ILE A 9 17.97 -2.68 11.28
N GLY A 10 18.34 -3.28 12.42
CA GLY A 10 18.52 -2.59 13.69
C GLY A 10 19.66 -1.56 13.67
N LEU A 11 20.66 -1.70 12.82
CA LEU A 11 21.75 -0.72 12.67
C LEU A 11 21.26 0.67 12.26
N ARG A 12 20.06 0.79 11.70
CA ARG A 12 19.46 2.09 11.38
C ARG A 12 19.35 3.01 12.60
N SER A 13 19.07 2.48 13.76
CA SER A 13 18.97 3.25 15.02
C SER A 13 20.33 3.84 15.44
N ILE A 14 21.44 3.19 15.03
CA ILE A 14 22.81 3.60 15.37
C ILE A 14 23.35 4.61 14.34
N PHE A 15 23.18 4.29 13.05
CA PHE A 15 23.77 5.09 11.96
C PHE A 15 22.84 6.19 11.41
N GLY A 16 21.54 6.19 11.76
CA GLY A 16 20.56 7.13 11.21
C GLY A 16 20.23 6.92 9.72
N LEU A 17 20.86 5.94 9.07
CA LEU A 17 20.77 5.69 7.63
C LEU A 17 20.05 4.37 7.34
N ARG A 18 19.29 4.35 6.24
CA ARG A 18 18.74 3.10 5.68
C ARG A 18 19.83 2.39 4.86
N SER A 19 19.99 1.10 5.08
CA SER A 19 20.84 0.25 4.23
C SER A 19 20.04 -0.30 3.04
N PRO A 20 20.69 -0.80 1.98
CA PRO A 20 20.03 -1.51 0.87
C PRO A 20 19.14 -2.68 1.34
N VAL A 21 19.45 -3.27 2.50
CA VAL A 21 18.64 -4.33 3.11
C VAL A 21 17.20 -3.88 3.36
N HIS A 22 16.98 -2.63 3.77
CA HIS A 22 15.62 -2.09 3.96
C HIS A 22 14.82 -2.02 2.67
N THR A 23 15.47 -1.97 1.52
CA THR A 23 14.81 -1.94 0.21
C THR A 23 14.43 -3.36 -0.22
N PHE A 24 15.39 -4.29 -0.26
CA PHE A 24 15.11 -5.63 -0.77
C PHE A 24 14.28 -6.50 0.19
N THR A 25 14.30 -6.24 1.50
CA THR A 25 13.45 -6.99 2.44
C THR A 25 11.96 -6.81 2.18
N ARG A 26 11.54 -5.74 1.51
CA ARG A 26 10.15 -5.53 1.10
C ARG A 26 9.69 -6.57 0.06
N LEU A 27 10.61 -7.10 -0.72
CA LEU A 27 10.33 -8.09 -1.77
C LEU A 27 10.36 -9.54 -1.25
N LEU A 28 10.70 -9.73 0.04
CA LEU A 28 10.68 -11.06 0.63
C LEU A 28 9.24 -11.53 0.82
N ASN A 29 8.97 -12.74 0.35
CA ASN A 29 7.68 -13.40 0.51
C ASN A 29 7.85 -14.72 1.30
N PRO A 30 8.12 -14.63 2.62
CA PRO A 30 8.45 -15.80 3.43
C PRO A 30 7.28 -16.78 3.61
N LEU A 31 6.06 -16.32 3.37
CA LEU A 31 4.86 -17.14 3.47
C LEU A 31 4.44 -17.74 2.12
N ALA A 32 5.21 -17.50 1.06
CA ALA A 32 4.85 -17.89 -0.31
C ALA A 32 3.41 -17.44 -0.68
N ALA A 33 3.02 -16.24 -0.26
CA ALA A 33 1.72 -15.66 -0.56
C ALA A 33 1.55 -15.53 -2.08
N LYS A 34 0.37 -15.87 -2.59
CA LYS A 34 0.07 -15.75 -4.02
C LYS A 34 -0.01 -14.31 -4.50
N HIS A 35 -0.35 -13.40 -3.59
CA HIS A 35 -0.51 -11.98 -3.86
C HIS A 35 0.35 -11.20 -2.88
N THR A 36 1.14 -10.26 -3.39
CA THR A 36 2.00 -9.39 -2.57
C THR A 36 1.76 -7.93 -2.92
N ILE A 37 1.94 -7.06 -1.94
CA ILE A 37 1.84 -5.61 -2.11
C ILE A 37 3.04 -4.95 -1.47
N ASP A 38 3.70 -4.06 -2.20
CA ASP A 38 4.90 -3.34 -1.78
C ASP A 38 4.71 -1.83 -1.89
N GLY A 39 5.30 -1.10 -0.96
CA GLY A 39 5.39 0.35 -1.03
C GLY A 39 6.79 0.81 -1.45
N VAL A 40 6.88 1.80 -2.34
CA VAL A 40 8.13 2.45 -2.73
C VAL A 40 8.03 3.96 -2.58
N PHE A 41 9.15 4.62 -2.27
CA PHE A 41 9.23 6.08 -2.18
C PHE A 41 9.63 6.70 -3.52
N HIS A 42 10.75 6.22 -4.09
CA HIS A 42 11.27 6.76 -5.34
C HIS A 42 10.64 6.09 -6.55
N PRO A 43 10.19 6.85 -7.57
CA PRO A 43 9.56 6.30 -8.78
C PRO A 43 10.41 5.25 -9.49
N ALA A 44 11.73 5.43 -9.52
CA ALA A 44 12.65 4.50 -10.17
C ALA A 44 12.64 3.07 -9.56
N TYR A 45 12.17 2.91 -8.33
CA TYR A 45 12.10 1.59 -7.69
C TYR A 45 10.90 0.76 -8.14
N GLY A 46 9.85 1.37 -8.66
CA GLY A 46 8.69 0.62 -9.12
C GLY A 46 9.02 -0.41 -10.20
N PRO A 47 9.62 -0.02 -11.35
CA PRO A 47 10.04 -0.99 -12.37
C PRO A 47 11.05 -2.03 -11.85
N LEU A 48 11.94 -1.64 -10.92
CA LEU A 48 12.89 -2.58 -10.31
C LEU A 48 12.15 -3.63 -9.46
N HIS A 49 11.11 -3.22 -8.72
CA HIS A 49 10.29 -4.14 -7.94
C HIS A 49 9.53 -5.11 -8.86
N GLN A 50 8.96 -4.63 -9.98
CA GLN A 50 8.31 -5.50 -10.98
C GLN A 50 9.29 -6.55 -11.51
N GLN A 51 10.47 -6.13 -11.99
CA GLN A 51 11.50 -7.04 -12.51
C GLN A 51 11.95 -8.04 -11.46
N THR A 52 12.15 -7.59 -10.22
CA THR A 52 12.56 -8.46 -9.11
C THR A 52 11.45 -9.45 -8.76
N ALA A 53 10.18 -9.04 -8.77
CA ALA A 53 9.04 -9.93 -8.52
C ALA A 53 8.98 -11.06 -9.58
N ILE A 54 9.26 -10.74 -10.86
CA ILE A 54 9.38 -11.74 -11.93
C ILE A 54 10.53 -12.72 -11.63
N LEU A 55 11.73 -12.20 -11.30
CA LEU A 55 12.89 -13.04 -11.00
C LEU A 55 12.64 -13.96 -9.79
N LEU A 56 11.94 -13.46 -8.79
CA LEU A 56 11.53 -14.22 -7.60
C LEU A 56 10.31 -15.12 -7.84
N LYS A 57 9.75 -15.10 -9.05
CA LYS A 57 8.56 -15.87 -9.44
C LYS A 57 7.35 -15.61 -8.55
N HIS A 58 7.17 -14.35 -8.13
CA HIS A 58 5.93 -13.95 -7.46
C HIS A 58 4.77 -14.10 -8.46
N PRO A 59 3.71 -14.84 -8.15
CA PRO A 59 2.61 -15.05 -9.09
C PRO A 59 1.91 -13.73 -9.43
N ARG A 60 1.60 -12.93 -8.42
CA ARG A 60 1.00 -11.61 -8.56
C ARG A 60 1.58 -10.64 -7.54
N SER A 61 1.95 -9.46 -7.97
CA SER A 61 2.43 -8.40 -7.09
C SER A 61 1.94 -7.03 -7.53
N LEU A 62 1.78 -6.14 -6.56
CA LEU A 62 1.46 -4.74 -6.76
C LEU A 62 2.49 -3.89 -6.06
N THR A 63 3.10 -2.95 -6.77
CA THR A 63 3.97 -1.93 -6.20
C THR A 63 3.26 -0.58 -6.27
N ILE A 64 3.12 0.08 -5.12
CA ILE A 64 2.49 1.39 -4.95
C ILE A 64 3.56 2.41 -4.56
N ARG A 65 3.51 3.59 -5.14
CA ARG A 65 4.34 4.71 -4.71
C ARG A 65 3.62 5.51 -3.62
N GLY A 66 4.08 5.33 -2.36
CA GLY A 66 3.62 6.12 -1.21
C GLY A 66 4.53 7.31 -0.90
N ASP A 67 4.03 8.31 -0.18
CA ASP A 67 4.77 9.54 0.18
C ASP A 67 5.97 9.26 1.11
N GLY A 68 5.88 8.25 1.99
CA GLY A 68 6.97 7.75 2.84
C GLY A 68 7.48 6.37 2.43
N GLY A 69 7.00 5.83 1.31
CA GLY A 69 7.30 4.49 0.83
C GLY A 69 6.41 3.40 1.42
N GLU A 70 5.27 3.78 1.96
CA GLU A 70 4.19 2.89 2.36
C GLU A 70 3.40 2.39 1.14
N ALA A 71 2.69 1.27 1.30
CA ALA A 71 1.78 0.74 0.30
C ALA A 71 0.39 1.38 0.45
N GLU A 72 0.31 2.68 0.19
CA GLU A 72 -0.92 3.46 0.27
C GLU A 72 -1.22 4.16 -1.06
N VAL A 73 -2.42 3.96 -1.57
CA VAL A 73 -2.93 4.70 -2.73
C VAL A 73 -3.45 6.05 -2.27
N ARG A 74 -2.83 7.12 -2.75
CA ARG A 74 -3.24 8.49 -2.43
C ARG A 74 -4.54 8.86 -3.12
N PRO A 75 -5.58 9.28 -2.37
CA PRO A 75 -6.86 9.62 -2.96
C PRO A 75 -6.88 11.03 -3.61
N ASP A 76 -5.94 11.89 -3.26
CA ASP A 76 -5.87 13.32 -3.65
C ASP A 76 -4.95 13.58 -4.85
N SER A 77 -4.31 12.56 -5.39
CA SER A 77 -3.43 12.68 -6.57
C SER A 77 -3.56 11.45 -7.47
N GLU A 78 -3.06 11.58 -8.69
CA GLU A 78 -2.85 10.42 -9.54
C GLU A 78 -1.84 9.48 -8.88
N CYS A 79 -2.12 8.18 -8.93
CA CYS A 79 -1.27 7.15 -8.37
C CYS A 79 -0.92 6.13 -9.45
N GLU A 80 0.38 5.98 -9.69
CA GLU A 80 0.89 4.94 -10.58
C GLU A 80 0.96 3.61 -9.81
N LEU A 81 0.22 2.62 -10.29
CA LEU A 81 0.21 1.25 -9.79
C LEU A 81 0.96 0.36 -10.76
N GLN A 82 1.94 -0.37 -10.26
CA GLN A 82 2.79 -1.24 -11.07
C GLN A 82 2.55 -2.69 -10.67
N TRP A 83 2.00 -3.45 -11.60
CA TRP A 83 1.55 -4.82 -11.39
C TRP A 83 2.50 -5.82 -12.03
N VAL A 84 2.62 -6.99 -11.43
CA VAL A 84 3.10 -8.20 -12.07
C VAL A 84 1.99 -9.23 -11.98
N ASP A 85 1.64 -9.80 -13.12
CA ASP A 85 0.67 -10.87 -13.24
C ASP A 85 1.25 -11.94 -14.16
N GLU A 86 1.41 -13.15 -13.64
CA GLU A 86 1.95 -14.32 -14.36
C GLU A 86 3.19 -14.00 -15.21
N GLN A 87 4.17 -13.28 -14.66
CA GLN A 87 5.42 -12.87 -15.31
C GLN A 87 5.29 -11.72 -16.32
N THR A 88 4.14 -11.04 -16.36
CA THR A 88 3.92 -9.87 -17.21
C THR A 88 3.84 -8.61 -16.36
N CYS A 89 4.58 -7.57 -16.76
CA CYS A 89 4.52 -6.24 -16.12
C CYS A 89 3.41 -5.40 -16.74
N HIS A 90 2.62 -4.78 -15.89
CA HIS A 90 1.58 -3.82 -16.26
C HIS A 90 1.73 -2.55 -15.43
N THR A 91 1.39 -1.42 -16.02
CA THR A 91 1.31 -0.14 -15.31
C THR A 91 -0.07 0.46 -15.53
N GLN A 92 -0.68 0.93 -14.46
CA GLN A 92 -1.98 1.57 -14.50
C GLN A 92 -1.92 2.88 -13.70
N ILE A 93 -2.47 3.95 -14.26
CA ILE A 93 -2.58 5.23 -13.56
C ILE A 93 -3.99 5.35 -13.02
N TRP A 94 -4.10 5.37 -11.71
CA TRP A 94 -5.36 5.59 -11.01
C TRP A 94 -5.59 7.08 -10.81
N GLN A 95 -6.79 7.51 -11.13
CA GLN A 95 -7.19 8.90 -11.01
C GLN A 95 -7.54 9.24 -9.56
N ARG A 96 -7.22 10.47 -9.16
CA ARG A 96 -7.68 11.00 -7.88
C ARG A 96 -9.21 11.00 -7.82
N HIS A 97 -9.75 10.78 -6.65
CA HIS A 97 -11.19 10.93 -6.38
C HIS A 97 -11.47 11.90 -5.23
N LEU A 98 -10.42 12.46 -4.63
CA LEU A 98 -10.50 13.54 -3.66
C LEU A 98 -9.91 14.82 -4.30
N ILE A 99 -10.62 15.95 -4.16
CA ILE A 99 -10.21 17.20 -4.82
C ILE A 99 -9.07 17.86 -4.06
N LYS A 100 -9.04 17.77 -2.73
CA LYS A 100 -8.07 18.46 -1.88
C LYS A 100 -7.80 17.68 -0.60
N ARG A 101 -6.51 17.56 -0.25
CA ARG A 101 -6.10 17.13 1.08
C ARG A 101 -6.31 18.27 2.06
N ASP A 102 -6.95 18.01 3.18
CA ASP A 102 -6.89 18.92 4.32
C ASP A 102 -5.51 18.78 4.96
N THR A 103 -4.67 19.79 4.71
CA THR A 103 -3.25 19.79 5.10
C THR A 103 -3.03 20.29 6.54
N GLN A 104 -4.02 20.30 7.38
CA GLN A 104 -3.76 20.61 8.79
C GLN A 104 -2.76 19.58 9.34
N GLU A 105 -1.64 20.07 9.86
CA GLU A 105 -0.68 19.24 10.60
C GLU A 105 -1.43 18.53 11.73
N GLN A 106 -1.64 17.24 11.54
CA GLN A 106 -2.36 16.45 12.52
C GLN A 106 -1.35 15.84 13.46
N ILE A 107 -1.54 16.07 14.74
CA ILE A 107 -0.83 15.32 15.77
C ILE A 107 -1.13 13.84 15.55
N LEU A 108 -0.07 13.03 15.45
CA LEU A 108 -0.21 11.57 15.32
C LEU A 108 -0.84 11.02 16.61
N ASP A 109 -2.13 10.74 16.53
CA ASP A 109 -2.90 10.17 17.63
C ASP A 109 -3.57 8.87 17.16
N PRO A 110 -3.08 7.69 17.62
CA PRO A 110 -3.68 6.41 17.28
C PRO A 110 -5.16 6.29 17.68
N GLN A 111 -5.61 7.08 18.66
CA GLN A 111 -7.01 7.07 19.09
C GLN A 111 -7.95 7.59 17.98
N ARG A 112 -7.47 8.51 17.14
CA ARG A 112 -8.24 8.99 15.99
C ARG A 112 -8.54 7.89 14.98
N LEU A 113 -7.56 7.01 14.71
CA LEU A 113 -7.75 5.85 13.82
C LEU A 113 -8.81 4.90 14.38
N ARG A 114 -8.79 4.67 15.70
CA ARG A 114 -9.82 3.86 16.37
C ARG A 114 -11.20 4.49 16.23
N LEU A 115 -11.32 5.78 16.48
CA LEU A 115 -12.59 6.49 16.38
C LEU A 115 -13.13 6.50 14.95
N LEU A 116 -12.26 6.68 13.95
CA LEU A 116 -12.61 6.57 12.53
C LEU A 116 -13.11 5.15 12.20
N TRP A 117 -12.38 4.12 12.65
CA TRP A 117 -12.81 2.73 12.43
C TRP A 117 -14.17 2.45 13.04
N GLN A 118 -14.42 2.94 14.25
CA GLN A 118 -15.69 2.79 14.96
C GLN A 118 -16.83 3.65 14.37
N GLY A 119 -16.52 4.57 13.45
CA GLY A 119 -17.49 5.52 12.89
C GLY A 119 -17.96 6.57 13.89
N LYS A 120 -17.12 6.91 14.88
CA LYS A 120 -17.37 7.94 15.91
C LYS A 120 -16.70 9.28 15.58
N GLN A 121 -15.83 9.30 14.60
CA GLN A 121 -15.15 10.48 14.08
C GLN A 121 -15.01 10.36 12.57
N ASP A 122 -15.19 11.48 11.87
CA ASP A 122 -14.97 11.56 10.43
C ASP A 122 -13.53 11.98 10.13
N ASP A 123 -12.96 11.37 9.11
CA ASP A 123 -11.70 11.77 8.50
C ASP A 123 -11.80 11.48 7.00
N VAL A 124 -12.15 12.51 6.24
CA VAL A 124 -12.43 12.40 4.80
C VAL A 124 -11.22 11.87 4.03
N TYR A 125 -10.00 12.34 4.36
CA TYR A 125 -8.80 11.84 3.70
C TYR A 125 -8.48 10.40 4.12
N GLY A 126 -8.51 10.12 5.42
CA GLY A 126 -8.21 8.80 5.97
C GLY A 126 -9.17 7.74 5.43
N GLU A 127 -10.46 8.02 5.37
CA GLU A 127 -11.46 7.13 4.77
C GLU A 127 -11.17 6.90 3.29
N ALA A 128 -10.94 7.98 2.52
CA ALA A 128 -10.63 7.87 1.11
C ALA A 128 -9.34 7.10 0.83
N ALA A 129 -8.29 7.27 1.64
CA ALA A 129 -7.03 6.54 1.52
C ALA A 129 -7.21 5.04 1.80
N VAL A 130 -7.99 4.69 2.82
CA VAL A 130 -8.34 3.28 3.11
C VAL A 130 -9.13 2.67 1.95
N ILE A 131 -10.15 3.37 1.44
CA ILE A 131 -10.98 2.88 0.33
C ILE A 131 -10.12 2.69 -0.92
N SER A 132 -9.27 3.65 -1.28
CA SER A 132 -8.40 3.57 -2.47
C SER A 132 -7.42 2.40 -2.37
N THR A 133 -6.79 2.25 -1.21
CA THR A 133 -5.81 1.17 -0.99
C THR A 133 -6.51 -0.19 -0.97
N LEU A 134 -7.68 -0.29 -0.32
CA LEU A 134 -8.49 -1.51 -0.37
C LEU A 134 -8.94 -1.84 -1.80
N ALA A 135 -9.34 -0.83 -2.58
CA ALA A 135 -9.70 -1.01 -3.98
C ALA A 135 -8.55 -1.61 -4.80
N SER A 136 -7.31 -1.13 -4.61
CA SER A 136 -6.14 -1.70 -5.29
C SER A 136 -5.90 -3.17 -4.89
N CYS A 137 -6.12 -3.50 -3.62
CA CYS A 137 -6.07 -4.89 -3.16
C CYS A 137 -7.17 -5.75 -3.81
N LEU A 138 -8.38 -5.21 -4.00
CA LEU A 138 -9.47 -5.94 -4.66
C LEU A 138 -9.17 -6.24 -6.12
N VAL A 139 -8.50 -5.34 -6.84
CA VAL A 139 -8.01 -5.61 -8.20
C VAL A 139 -6.92 -6.67 -8.17
N LEU A 140 -5.95 -6.56 -7.25
CA LEU A 140 -4.90 -7.58 -7.07
C LEU A 140 -5.46 -8.99 -6.83
N LEU A 141 -6.60 -9.07 -6.15
CA LEU A 141 -7.29 -10.31 -5.79
C LEU A 141 -8.35 -10.76 -6.83
N ASP A 142 -8.41 -10.16 -8.00
CA ASP A 142 -9.43 -10.40 -9.05
C ASP A 142 -10.89 -10.27 -8.56
N LYS A 143 -11.12 -9.39 -7.59
CA LYS A 143 -12.46 -9.09 -7.09
C LYS A 143 -13.11 -7.93 -7.83
N ALA A 144 -12.32 -7.14 -8.53
CA ALA A 144 -12.73 -6.06 -9.42
C ALA A 144 -11.71 -5.95 -10.57
N LYS A 145 -12.14 -5.40 -11.71
CA LYS A 145 -11.28 -5.27 -12.89
C LYS A 145 -10.66 -3.89 -13.05
N GLU A 146 -11.42 -2.87 -12.70
CA GLU A 146 -11.06 -1.47 -12.94
C GLU A 146 -11.27 -0.62 -11.70
N GLN A 147 -10.61 0.56 -11.67
CA GLN A 147 -10.67 1.47 -10.53
C GLN A 147 -12.10 1.82 -10.08
N PRO A 148 -13.07 2.20 -10.95
CA PRO A 148 -14.40 2.59 -10.49
C PRO A 148 -15.14 1.45 -9.79
N GLU A 149 -15.11 0.24 -10.36
CA GLU A 149 -15.72 -0.96 -9.77
C GLU A 149 -15.08 -1.30 -8.43
N ALA A 150 -13.74 -1.23 -8.37
CA ALA A 150 -12.99 -1.52 -7.16
C ALA A 150 -13.28 -0.51 -6.03
N ILE A 151 -13.39 0.77 -6.35
CA ILE A 151 -13.75 1.83 -5.39
C ILE A 151 -15.17 1.61 -4.85
N GLU A 152 -16.13 1.28 -5.72
CA GLU A 152 -17.51 0.99 -5.30
C GLU A 152 -17.56 -0.19 -4.32
N LEU A 153 -16.87 -1.28 -4.65
CA LEU A 153 -16.81 -2.47 -3.82
C LEU A 153 -16.09 -2.20 -2.48
N ALA A 154 -14.95 -1.48 -2.53
CA ALA A 154 -14.20 -1.08 -1.34
C ALA A 154 -15.04 -0.19 -0.41
N THR A 155 -15.81 0.75 -0.99
CA THR A 155 -16.73 1.60 -0.24
C THR A 155 -17.80 0.77 0.48
N LYS A 156 -18.41 -0.20 -0.21
CA LYS A 156 -19.37 -1.12 0.41
C LYS A 156 -18.75 -1.91 1.57
N TRP A 157 -17.50 -2.39 1.40
CA TRP A 157 -16.79 -3.12 2.46
C TRP A 157 -16.48 -2.21 3.64
N TRP A 158 -16.04 -0.97 3.39
CA TRP A 158 -15.80 0.02 4.43
C TRP A 158 -17.07 0.32 5.24
N GLN A 159 -18.20 0.54 4.57
CA GLN A 159 -19.49 0.82 5.22
C GLN A 159 -19.97 -0.34 6.09
N ASN A 160 -19.76 -1.58 5.64
CA ASN A 160 -20.19 -2.80 6.33
C ASN A 160 -19.12 -3.41 7.25
N ARG A 161 -18.02 -2.70 7.51
CA ARG A 161 -16.95 -3.20 8.39
C ARG A 161 -17.44 -3.46 9.80
N ASN A 162 -16.82 -4.40 10.49
CA ASN A 162 -17.08 -4.63 11.91
C ASN A 162 -16.47 -3.49 12.75
N LYS A 163 -17.31 -2.54 13.15
CA LYS A 163 -16.90 -1.37 13.94
C LYS A 163 -16.44 -1.67 15.37
N GLN A 164 -16.63 -2.91 15.84
CA GLN A 164 -16.24 -3.34 17.19
C GLN A 164 -14.85 -4.00 17.25
N LEU A 165 -14.18 -4.16 16.10
CA LEU A 165 -12.91 -4.86 15.98
C LEU A 165 -11.71 -4.05 16.53
N MET A 166 -11.87 -2.75 16.84
CA MET A 166 -10.85 -1.86 17.39
C MET A 166 -11.32 -1.12 18.64
#